data_94aa357222377d46c45a190c6afa28bb
#
_entry.id   94aa357222377d46c45a190c6afa28bb
#
_cell.length_a   1.000
_cell.length_b   1.000
_cell.length_c   1.000
_cell.angle_alpha   90.00
_cell.angle_beta   90.00
_cell.angle_gamma   90.00
#
_symmetry.space_group_name_H-M   'P 1'
#
loop_
_entity.id
_entity.type
_entity.pdbx_description
1 polymer ?
#
loop_
_entity_poly.entity_id
_entity_poly.type
_entity_poly.pdbx_seq_one_letter_code
_entity_poly.pdbx_strand_id
1 'polypeptide(L)'
;MKRNYKHTTRRIIAIIAISFTLMCCNANAQPGYPPRLFMQPYRSVIVPYPPAQNNRQGYNPYIQTGGFQPFINFGIHFDPLISWFSTDSYDTRSNGMVPGFNFGISYNKYFGPNYSFSSGIDIINAGGRLVNNETTHFELKDYTSTILTVQPGEEITYNITYLSVPLGLKLQTNRIGYGRFFTDIGLDPRIVVGGRADIQSLNIKGGNALPELNTFNLSFHIMAGMEYPLSENNYFVVGIGYDKSLFDITRDNGDQPSNVVTQKSLSFRIGITF
;
A
#
# COMPACT_ATOMS: atom_id res chain seq x y z
N MET A 1 24.46 -25.29 5.21
CA MET A 1 24.07 -23.87 5.31
C MET A 1 22.55 -23.60 5.27
N LYS A 2 21.67 -24.60 5.32
CA LYS A 2 20.20 -24.50 5.13
C LYS A 2 19.37 -24.16 6.40
N ARG A 3 19.98 -23.95 7.56
CA ARG A 3 19.25 -23.82 8.85
C ARG A 3 18.90 -22.40 9.28
N ASN A 4 19.56 -21.37 8.74
CA ASN A 4 19.37 -19.99 9.19
C ASN A 4 18.21 -19.22 8.53
N TYR A 5 17.76 -19.65 7.35
CA TYR A 5 16.74 -18.93 6.59
C TYR A 5 15.34 -18.96 7.22
N LYS A 6 14.94 -20.13 7.78
CA LYS A 6 13.64 -20.25 8.47
C LYS A 6 13.54 -19.39 9.75
N HIS A 7 14.66 -19.13 10.40
CA HIS A 7 14.68 -18.29 11.61
C HIS A 7 14.56 -16.80 11.30
N THR A 8 15.12 -16.33 10.18
CA THR A 8 15.06 -14.91 9.80
C THR A 8 13.65 -14.51 9.38
N THR A 9 13.01 -15.34 8.54
CA THR A 9 11.62 -15.09 8.08
C THR A 9 10.63 -15.10 9.25
N ARG A 10 10.78 -16.04 10.19
CA ARG A 10 9.95 -16.07 11.41
C ARG A 10 10.15 -14.85 12.30
N ARG A 11 11.38 -14.32 12.39
CA ARG A 11 11.68 -13.10 13.18
C ARG A 11 11.08 -11.86 12.53
N ILE A 12 11.12 -11.74 11.21
CA ILE A 12 10.52 -10.60 10.49
C ILE A 12 9.00 -10.62 10.63
N ILE A 13 8.36 -11.78 10.46
CA ILE A 13 6.91 -11.93 10.66
C ILE A 13 6.52 -11.60 12.12
N ALA A 14 7.33 -12.04 13.08
CA ALA A 14 7.10 -11.72 14.50
C ALA A 14 7.24 -10.22 14.79
N ILE A 15 8.20 -9.53 14.19
CA ILE A 15 8.39 -8.08 14.36
C ILE A 15 7.21 -7.31 13.77
N ILE A 16 6.72 -7.69 12.59
CA ILE A 16 5.54 -7.08 11.96
C ILE A 16 4.30 -7.33 12.81
N ALA A 17 4.11 -8.55 13.32
CA ALA A 17 3.00 -8.89 14.19
C ALA A 17 3.05 -8.13 15.53
N ILE A 18 4.24 -7.97 16.12
CA ILE A 18 4.45 -7.21 17.37
C ILE A 18 4.19 -5.72 17.15
N SER A 19 4.62 -5.16 16.02
CA SER A 19 4.34 -3.76 15.68
C SER A 19 2.84 -3.51 15.51
N PHE A 20 2.14 -4.44 14.87
CA PHE A 20 0.69 -4.38 14.71
C PHE A 20 -0.05 -4.52 16.05
N THR A 21 0.40 -5.42 16.92
CA THR A 21 -0.18 -5.61 18.25
C THR A 21 0.05 -4.40 19.15
N LEU A 22 1.22 -3.76 19.12
CA LEU A 22 1.51 -2.54 19.84
C LEU A 22 0.69 -1.34 19.34
N MET A 23 0.38 -1.29 18.05
CA MET A 23 -0.48 -0.28 17.47
C MET A 23 -1.96 -0.47 17.87
N CYS A 24 -2.42 -1.72 18.00
CA CYS A 24 -3.76 -2.05 18.49
C CYS A 24 -3.92 -1.89 20.00
N CYS A 25 -2.87 -2.16 20.79
CA CYS A 25 -2.93 -2.07 22.26
C CYS A 25 -3.01 -0.63 22.79
N ASN A 26 -2.55 0.38 22.03
CA ASN A 26 -2.79 1.79 22.39
C ASN A 26 -4.21 2.29 22.06
N ALA A 27 -5.05 1.45 21.47
CA ALA A 27 -6.46 1.72 21.24
C ALA A 27 -7.35 1.38 22.45
N ASN A 28 -6.79 1.11 23.62
CA ASN A 28 -7.56 0.84 24.82
C ASN A 28 -8.36 2.06 25.24
N ALA A 29 -9.59 2.00 24.81
CA ALA A 29 -10.84 2.24 25.52
C ALA A 29 -10.72 3.15 26.75
N GLN A 30 -11.07 4.38 26.59
CA GLN A 30 -11.74 5.07 27.69
C GLN A 30 -13.15 4.48 27.83
N PRO A 31 -13.51 3.94 28.98
CA PRO A 31 -14.86 3.42 29.20
C PRO A 31 -15.85 4.59 29.32
N GLY A 32 -16.88 4.57 28.53
CA GLY A 32 -18.12 5.21 28.90
C GLY A 32 -18.61 6.42 28.10
N TYR A 33 -18.21 6.62 26.83
CA TYR A 33 -18.94 7.58 25.98
C TYR A 33 -19.65 6.84 24.84
N PRO A 34 -20.97 7.11 24.67
CA PRO A 34 -21.69 6.58 23.52
C PRO A 34 -21.06 7.12 22.22
N PRO A 35 -21.10 6.37 21.11
CA PRO A 35 -20.61 6.84 19.83
C PRO A 35 -21.39 8.11 19.47
N ARG A 36 -20.73 9.25 19.50
CA ARG A 36 -21.33 10.48 19.02
C ARG A 36 -21.33 10.44 17.51
N LEU A 37 -22.51 10.25 16.99
CA LEU A 37 -22.91 10.56 15.64
C LEU A 37 -22.37 11.93 15.24
N PHE A 38 -21.63 11.99 14.13
CA PHE A 38 -21.40 13.10 13.23
C PHE A 38 -20.69 14.33 13.70
N MET A 39 -19.53 14.56 13.06
CA MET A 39 -19.12 15.91 12.79
C MET A 39 -20.02 16.50 11.69
N GLN A 40 -21.00 17.28 12.11
CA GLN A 40 -21.59 18.28 11.22
C GLN A 40 -20.47 19.20 10.71
N PRO A 41 -20.49 19.59 9.42
CA PRO A 41 -19.59 20.63 8.95
C PRO A 41 -19.77 21.86 9.85
N TYR A 42 -18.66 22.49 10.19
CA TYR A 42 -18.59 23.70 10.99
C TYR A 42 -19.60 24.72 10.44
N ARG A 43 -20.81 24.69 10.96
CA ARG A 43 -21.76 25.76 10.77
C ARG A 43 -21.40 26.76 11.83
N SER A 44 -20.78 27.86 11.46
CA SER A 44 -20.72 29.03 12.30
C SER A 44 -22.17 29.45 12.59
N VAL A 45 -22.70 28.95 13.67
CA VAL A 45 -23.96 29.45 14.19
C VAL A 45 -23.62 30.82 14.76
N ILE A 46 -23.93 31.85 14.00
CA ILE A 46 -24.02 33.19 14.57
C ILE A 46 -25.19 33.11 15.55
N VAL A 47 -24.87 32.88 16.81
CA VAL A 47 -25.86 32.97 17.88
C VAL A 47 -26.14 34.47 18.02
N PRO A 48 -27.39 34.93 17.78
CA PRO A 48 -27.72 36.33 18.07
C PRO A 48 -27.44 36.61 19.54
N TYR A 49 -26.72 37.70 19.82
CA TYR A 49 -26.48 38.15 21.19
C TYR A 49 -27.80 38.27 21.96
N PRO A 50 -28.00 37.56 23.10
CA PRO A 50 -29.09 37.89 23.95
C PRO A 50 -28.87 39.30 24.54
N PRO A 51 -29.94 40.12 24.71
CA PRO A 51 -29.82 41.42 25.28
C PRO A 51 -29.18 41.38 26.67
N ALA A 52 -28.28 42.30 26.94
CA ALA A 52 -27.50 42.35 28.16
C ALA A 52 -28.39 42.34 29.40
N GLN A 53 -28.43 41.19 30.10
CA GLN A 53 -28.94 41.13 31.49
C GLN A 53 -27.77 41.49 32.42
N ASN A 54 -27.96 42.58 33.15
CA ASN A 54 -27.08 43.04 34.22
C ASN A 54 -27.12 42.08 35.40
N ASN A 55 -26.39 40.99 35.35
CA ASN A 55 -26.09 40.14 36.51
C ASN A 55 -24.57 40.01 36.65
N ARG A 56 -24.05 40.65 37.72
CA ARG A 56 -22.64 40.62 38.12
C ARG A 56 -22.29 39.24 38.73
N GLN A 57 -22.40 38.18 37.97
CA GLN A 57 -21.72 36.94 38.24
C GLN A 57 -20.85 36.64 37.05
N GLY A 58 -19.55 36.46 37.30
CA GLY A 58 -18.52 36.34 36.31
C GLY A 58 -18.90 35.39 35.18
N TYR A 59 -19.19 35.94 34.03
CA TYR A 59 -19.34 35.26 32.77
C TYR A 59 -17.98 34.72 32.38
N ASN A 60 -17.79 33.44 32.56
CA ASN A 60 -16.63 32.76 32.06
C ASN A 60 -17.00 32.20 30.67
N PRO A 61 -16.64 32.86 29.58
CA PRO A 61 -16.90 32.35 28.27
C PRO A 61 -15.86 31.23 27.99
N TYR A 62 -16.01 30.09 28.66
CA TYR A 62 -15.41 28.89 28.12
C TYR A 62 -16.14 28.65 26.80
N ILE A 63 -15.60 29.23 25.74
CA ILE A 63 -15.75 28.70 24.40
C ILE A 63 -15.35 27.21 24.56
N GLN A 64 -16.31 26.32 24.64
CA GLN A 64 -16.06 24.92 24.37
C GLN A 64 -15.65 24.88 22.89
N THR A 65 -14.39 25.16 22.63
CA THR A 65 -13.75 24.70 21.43
C THR A 65 -13.81 23.20 21.53
N GLY A 66 -14.86 22.60 20.98
CA GLY A 66 -14.93 21.18 20.75
C GLY A 66 -13.74 20.81 19.89
N GLY A 67 -12.61 20.51 20.57
CA GLY A 67 -11.39 20.11 19.90
C GLY A 67 -11.67 18.88 19.05
N PHE A 68 -10.97 18.75 17.93
CA PHE A 68 -11.01 17.57 17.10
C PHE A 68 -10.79 16.34 17.97
N GLN A 69 -11.69 15.35 17.91
CA GLN A 69 -11.49 14.07 18.55
C GLN A 69 -10.95 13.07 17.54
N PRO A 70 -9.78 12.46 17.81
CA PRO A 70 -9.23 11.42 16.92
C PRO A 70 -10.23 10.27 16.77
N PHE A 71 -10.40 9.82 15.53
CA PHE A 71 -11.23 8.66 15.23
C PHE A 71 -10.53 7.74 14.23
N ILE A 72 -11.05 6.53 14.10
CA ILE A 72 -10.49 5.49 13.26
C ILE A 72 -11.54 5.08 12.24
N ASN A 73 -11.11 4.94 10.99
CA ASN A 73 -11.89 4.35 9.90
C ASN A 73 -11.19 3.10 9.40
N PHE A 74 -11.99 2.09 9.11
CA PHE A 74 -11.58 0.92 8.34
C PHE A 74 -12.13 0.99 6.93
N GLY A 75 -11.56 0.20 6.04
CA GLY A 75 -12.06 0.07 4.69
C GLY A 75 -11.57 -1.20 4.03
N ILE A 76 -12.21 -1.52 2.91
CA ILE A 76 -11.79 -2.56 2.00
C ILE A 76 -11.67 -1.95 0.62
N HIS A 77 -10.67 -2.40 -0.15
CA HIS A 77 -10.46 -1.90 -1.49
C HIS A 77 -9.99 -3.01 -2.44
N PHE A 78 -10.28 -2.79 -3.70
CA PHE A 78 -9.76 -3.56 -4.81
C PHE A 78 -9.22 -2.58 -5.85
N ASP A 79 -7.95 -2.73 -6.21
CA ASP A 79 -7.26 -1.83 -7.11
C ASP A 79 -6.75 -2.64 -8.33
N PRO A 80 -7.48 -2.70 -9.47
CA PRO A 80 -6.88 -3.16 -10.71
C PRO A 80 -5.66 -2.28 -11.04
N LEU A 81 -4.59 -2.90 -11.50
CA LEU A 81 -3.35 -2.19 -11.79
C LEU A 81 -2.68 -2.71 -13.06
N ILE A 82 -1.82 -1.88 -13.61
CA ILE A 82 -0.83 -2.25 -14.61
C ILE A 82 0.55 -2.00 -14.03
N SER A 83 1.46 -2.94 -14.22
CA SER A 83 2.82 -2.85 -13.68
C SER A 83 3.86 -3.17 -14.73
N TRP A 84 5.04 -2.62 -14.56
CA TRP A 84 6.19 -2.82 -15.45
C TRP A 84 7.48 -2.70 -14.66
N PHE A 85 8.53 -3.26 -15.22
CA PHE A 85 9.88 -3.11 -14.68
C PHE A 85 10.60 -1.90 -15.28
N SER A 86 11.58 -1.39 -14.56
CA SER A 86 12.52 -0.38 -15.01
C SER A 86 13.91 -0.83 -14.59
N THR A 87 14.81 -0.90 -15.54
CA THR A 87 16.20 -1.33 -15.36
C THR A 87 17.14 -0.15 -15.55
N ASP A 88 18.29 -0.20 -14.92
CA ASP A 88 19.36 0.78 -15.06
C ASP A 88 20.49 0.32 -16.01
N SER A 89 20.42 -0.94 -16.47
CA SER A 89 21.42 -1.55 -17.34
C SER A 89 21.00 -1.57 -18.80
N TYR A 90 22.00 -1.59 -19.69
CA TYR A 90 21.81 -1.81 -21.13
C TYR A 90 21.60 -3.29 -21.48
N ASP A 91 22.01 -4.20 -20.59
CA ASP A 91 21.98 -5.65 -20.86
C ASP A 91 20.62 -6.26 -20.59
N THR A 92 19.81 -5.61 -19.74
CA THR A 92 18.44 -6.01 -19.44
C THR A 92 17.48 -4.87 -19.74
N ARG A 93 16.46 -5.15 -20.54
CA ARG A 93 15.44 -4.15 -20.92
C ARG A 93 14.04 -4.58 -20.47
N SER A 94 13.28 -3.59 -20.02
CA SER A 94 11.85 -3.77 -19.81
C SER A 94 11.13 -3.87 -21.15
N ASN A 95 10.27 -4.88 -21.32
CA ASN A 95 9.56 -5.15 -22.58
C ASN A 95 8.03 -5.20 -22.36
N GLY A 96 7.48 -4.23 -21.65
CA GLY A 96 6.04 -4.09 -21.57
C GLY A 96 5.46 -4.18 -20.18
N MET A 97 4.14 -4.05 -20.15
CA MET A 97 3.34 -3.99 -18.95
C MET A 97 2.62 -5.32 -18.72
N VAL A 98 2.35 -5.62 -17.45
CA VAL A 98 1.59 -6.79 -17.02
C VAL A 98 0.40 -6.31 -16.20
N PRO A 99 -0.84 -6.78 -16.49
CA PRO A 99 -1.97 -6.49 -15.65
C PRO A 99 -1.85 -7.22 -14.32
N GLY A 100 -2.37 -6.60 -13.27
CA GLY A 100 -2.39 -7.15 -11.93
C GLY A 100 -3.52 -6.58 -11.10
N PHE A 101 -3.47 -6.84 -9.82
CA PHE A 101 -4.45 -6.29 -8.87
C PHE A 101 -3.82 -6.12 -7.49
N ASN A 102 -4.41 -5.24 -6.71
CA ASN A 102 -4.21 -5.12 -5.28
C ASN A 102 -5.57 -5.30 -4.59
N PHE A 103 -5.61 -6.11 -3.55
CA PHE A 103 -6.75 -6.27 -2.67
C PHE A 103 -6.30 -6.09 -1.24
N GLY A 104 -6.98 -5.21 -0.49
CA GLY A 104 -6.55 -4.91 0.87
C GLY A 104 -7.64 -4.41 1.80
N ILE A 105 -7.23 -4.37 3.07
CA ILE A 105 -7.97 -3.76 4.17
C ILE A 105 -7.21 -2.53 4.60
N SER A 106 -7.86 -1.37 4.58
CA SER A 106 -7.27 -0.11 5.00
C SER A 106 -7.68 0.27 6.43
N TYR A 107 -6.78 0.94 7.09
CA TYR A 107 -6.92 1.51 8.42
C TYR A 107 -6.48 2.96 8.38
N ASN A 108 -7.35 3.90 8.74
CA ASN A 108 -7.03 5.33 8.79
C ASN A 108 -7.28 5.87 10.19
N LYS A 109 -6.24 6.38 10.84
CA LYS A 109 -6.32 7.04 12.14
C LYS A 109 -6.24 8.55 11.94
N TYR A 110 -7.36 9.23 12.12
CA TYR A 110 -7.46 10.68 12.00
C TYR A 110 -6.93 11.36 13.25
N PHE A 111 -6.04 12.32 13.08
CA PHE A 111 -5.51 13.19 14.13
C PHE A 111 -5.82 14.67 13.88
N GLY A 112 -6.53 14.97 12.81
CA GLY A 112 -7.09 16.25 12.44
C GLY A 112 -8.25 16.08 11.47
N PRO A 113 -9.04 17.11 11.19
CA PRO A 113 -10.19 17.02 10.30
C PRO A 113 -9.79 16.65 8.86
N ASN A 114 -8.57 16.98 8.48
CA ASN A 114 -8.05 16.85 7.12
C ASN A 114 -6.81 15.95 7.04
N TYR A 115 -6.39 15.34 8.14
CA TYR A 115 -5.15 14.56 8.22
C TYR A 115 -5.39 13.23 8.91
N SER A 116 -4.89 12.16 8.31
CA SER A 116 -4.88 10.84 8.92
C SER A 116 -3.60 10.10 8.59
N PHE A 117 -3.18 9.26 9.52
CA PHE A 117 -2.23 8.19 9.24
C PHE A 117 -2.99 7.06 8.56
N SER A 118 -2.53 6.65 7.38
CA SER A 118 -3.05 5.52 6.63
C SER A 118 -2.16 4.30 6.80
N SER A 119 -2.76 3.14 6.98
CA SER A 119 -2.10 1.85 7.01
C SER A 119 -3.06 0.77 6.52
N GLY A 120 -2.59 -0.47 6.49
CA GLY A 120 -3.42 -1.58 6.05
C GLY A 120 -2.65 -2.88 5.90
N ILE A 121 -3.32 -3.83 5.27
CA ILE A 121 -2.72 -5.08 4.81
C ILE A 121 -3.21 -5.33 3.40
N ASP A 122 -2.29 -5.46 2.47
CA ASP A 122 -2.57 -5.59 1.05
C ASP A 122 -1.93 -6.85 0.48
N ILE A 123 -2.67 -7.53 -0.39
CA ILE A 123 -2.16 -8.60 -1.26
C ILE A 123 -2.07 -8.01 -2.66
N ILE A 124 -0.85 -7.86 -3.16
CA ILE A 124 -0.58 -7.24 -4.45
C ILE A 124 -0.06 -8.31 -5.40
N ASN A 125 -0.74 -8.50 -6.53
CA ASN A 125 -0.22 -9.26 -7.65
C ASN A 125 0.21 -8.28 -8.74
N ALA A 126 1.51 -8.26 -9.04
CA ALA A 126 2.10 -7.33 -9.98
C ALA A 126 3.33 -7.96 -10.63
N GLY A 127 3.76 -7.45 -11.77
CA GLY A 127 4.86 -8.04 -12.50
C GLY A 127 5.45 -7.13 -13.56
N GLY A 128 6.10 -7.73 -14.51
CA GLY A 128 6.71 -7.04 -15.65
C GLY A 128 7.37 -8.03 -16.59
N ARG A 129 7.83 -7.51 -17.71
CA ARG A 129 8.54 -8.28 -18.72
C ARG A 129 9.96 -7.79 -18.85
N LEU A 130 10.89 -8.72 -18.89
CA LEU A 130 12.31 -8.45 -19.09
C LEU A 130 12.80 -9.18 -20.33
N VAL A 131 13.69 -8.54 -21.05
CA VAL A 131 14.47 -9.14 -22.14
C VAL A 131 15.92 -8.93 -21.83
N ASN A 132 16.69 -10.00 -21.74
CA ASN A 132 18.12 -9.98 -21.53
C ASN A 132 18.84 -10.03 -22.86
N ASN A 133 19.83 -9.16 -23.04
CA ASN A 133 20.68 -9.16 -24.24
C ASN A 133 21.85 -10.15 -24.14
N GLU A 134 22.05 -10.73 -22.96
CA GLU A 134 23.07 -11.74 -22.67
C GLU A 134 22.45 -13.08 -22.28
N THR A 135 23.22 -14.14 -22.44
CA THR A 135 22.81 -15.48 -21.97
C THR A 135 22.67 -15.46 -20.46
N THR A 136 21.50 -15.79 -19.96
CA THR A 136 21.19 -15.77 -18.54
C THR A 136 20.89 -17.17 -18.03
N HIS A 137 21.48 -17.53 -16.90
CA HIS A 137 21.16 -18.76 -16.19
C HIS A 137 20.02 -18.50 -15.20
N PHE A 138 18.92 -19.25 -15.36
CA PHE A 138 17.69 -19.07 -14.61
C PHE A 138 17.41 -20.30 -13.75
N GLU A 139 17.26 -20.12 -12.44
CA GLU A 139 16.95 -21.21 -11.52
C GLU A 139 15.45 -21.26 -11.21
N LEU A 140 14.76 -22.32 -11.67
CA LEU A 140 13.38 -22.61 -11.29
C LEU A 140 13.35 -23.68 -10.18
N LYS A 141 12.58 -23.41 -9.14
CA LYS A 141 12.48 -24.33 -8.00
C LYS A 141 11.76 -25.66 -8.31
N ASP A 142 10.87 -25.65 -9.32
CA ASP A 142 10.05 -26.81 -9.67
C ASP A 142 10.81 -27.85 -10.52
N TYR A 143 11.92 -27.45 -11.09
CA TYR A 143 12.79 -28.33 -11.86
C TYR A 143 14.02 -28.65 -11.01
N THR A 144 14.05 -29.84 -10.47
CA THR A 144 15.16 -30.35 -9.65
C THR A 144 16.46 -30.20 -10.42
N SER A 145 17.32 -29.25 -10.03
CA SER A 145 18.71 -29.09 -10.45
C SER A 145 18.95 -28.74 -11.94
N THR A 146 18.00 -28.18 -12.65
CA THR A 146 18.23 -27.74 -14.03
C THR A 146 18.37 -26.22 -14.06
N ILE A 147 19.61 -25.76 -14.23
CA ILE A 147 19.88 -24.38 -14.61
C ILE A 147 19.40 -24.24 -16.05
N LEU A 148 18.37 -23.44 -16.26
CA LEU A 148 17.85 -23.13 -17.57
C LEU A 148 18.68 -22.02 -18.18
N THR A 149 19.16 -22.25 -19.39
CA THR A 149 19.87 -21.23 -20.16
C THR A 149 18.88 -20.51 -21.05
N VAL A 150 18.66 -19.23 -20.76
CA VAL A 150 17.83 -18.33 -21.57
C VAL A 150 18.72 -17.62 -22.57
N GLN A 151 18.37 -17.71 -23.86
CA GLN A 151 19.16 -17.11 -24.92
C GLN A 151 18.98 -15.58 -24.97
N PRO A 152 19.98 -14.84 -25.50
CA PRO A 152 19.85 -13.40 -25.69
C PRO A 152 18.62 -13.03 -26.52
N GLY A 153 17.85 -12.02 -26.08
CA GLY A 153 16.65 -11.54 -26.76
C GLY A 153 15.36 -12.27 -26.38
N GLU A 154 15.42 -13.28 -25.53
CA GLU A 154 14.21 -13.96 -25.03
C GLU A 154 13.50 -13.16 -23.96
N GLU A 155 12.15 -13.20 -24.00
CA GLU A 155 11.27 -12.51 -23.04
C GLU A 155 10.95 -13.40 -21.85
N ILE A 156 11.15 -12.88 -20.65
CA ILE A 156 10.73 -13.47 -19.39
C ILE A 156 9.63 -12.59 -18.80
N THR A 157 8.45 -13.15 -18.61
CA THR A 157 7.33 -12.47 -17.94
C THR A 157 7.27 -12.93 -16.48
N TYR A 158 7.40 -11.98 -15.57
CA TYR A 158 7.29 -12.23 -14.13
C TYR A 158 5.91 -11.83 -13.62
N ASN A 159 5.33 -12.68 -12.76
CA ASN A 159 4.16 -12.41 -11.94
C ASN A 159 4.52 -12.65 -10.49
N ILE A 160 4.52 -11.57 -9.69
CA ILE A 160 4.99 -11.57 -8.31
C ILE A 160 3.82 -11.25 -7.41
N THR A 161 3.65 -12.03 -6.35
CA THR A 161 2.66 -11.78 -5.31
C THR A 161 3.35 -11.28 -4.06
N TYR A 162 2.93 -10.12 -3.59
CA TYR A 162 3.44 -9.48 -2.38
C TYR A 162 2.38 -9.45 -1.29
N LEU A 163 2.82 -9.58 -0.05
CA LEU A 163 2.10 -9.13 1.13
C LEU A 163 2.71 -7.77 1.53
N SER A 164 1.88 -6.74 1.60
CA SER A 164 2.29 -5.35 1.86
C SER A 164 1.60 -4.78 3.09
N VAL A 165 2.30 -3.89 3.78
CA VAL A 165 1.75 -3.08 4.88
C VAL A 165 2.00 -1.61 4.54
N PRO A 166 1.05 -0.93 3.85
CA PRO A 166 1.23 0.49 3.53
C PRO A 166 1.29 1.33 4.80
N LEU A 167 2.16 2.32 4.79
CA LEU A 167 2.36 3.30 5.85
C LEU A 167 2.39 4.68 5.22
N GLY A 168 1.29 5.43 5.34
CA GLY A 168 1.12 6.69 4.64
C GLY A 168 0.55 7.82 5.49
N LEU A 169 0.62 8.99 4.91
CA LEU A 169 -0.07 10.19 5.36
C LEU A 169 -1.14 10.55 4.35
N LYS A 170 -2.39 10.46 4.78
CA LYS A 170 -3.54 10.83 3.98
C LYS A 170 -3.98 12.24 4.31
N LEU A 171 -4.01 13.07 3.30
CA LEU A 171 -4.46 14.46 3.34
C LEU A 171 -5.82 14.54 2.65
N GLN A 172 -6.78 15.22 3.27
CA GLN A 172 -8.13 15.35 2.72
C GLN A 172 -8.56 16.82 2.66
N THR A 173 -9.35 17.14 1.66
CA THR A 173 -10.00 18.45 1.62
C THR A 173 -11.23 18.47 2.54
N ASN A 174 -11.71 19.66 2.88
CA ASN A 174 -13.08 19.83 3.33
C ASN A 174 -14.04 19.34 2.24
N ARG A 175 -15.28 19.05 2.63
CA ARG A 175 -16.30 18.61 1.69
C ARG A 175 -16.53 19.67 0.60
N ILE A 176 -16.34 19.28 -0.66
CA ILE A 176 -16.58 20.10 -1.84
C ILE A 176 -17.71 19.44 -2.62
N GLY A 177 -18.89 20.05 -2.61
CA GLY A 177 -20.09 19.43 -3.17
C GLY A 177 -20.48 18.16 -2.43
N TYR A 178 -20.52 17.03 -3.15
CA TYR A 178 -20.92 15.74 -2.59
C TYR A 178 -19.76 14.87 -2.09
N GLY A 179 -18.51 15.29 -2.29
CA GLY A 179 -17.35 14.48 -1.97
C GLY A 179 -16.22 15.22 -1.29
N ARG A 180 -15.18 14.50 -0.90
CA ARG A 180 -13.89 15.01 -0.41
C ARG A 180 -12.79 14.48 -1.30
N PHE A 181 -11.87 15.32 -1.70
CA PHE A 181 -10.66 14.87 -2.37
C PHE A 181 -9.62 14.47 -1.33
N PHE A 182 -8.83 13.47 -1.67
CA PHE A 182 -7.72 13.06 -0.83
C PHE A 182 -6.46 12.81 -1.65
N THR A 183 -5.33 12.90 -0.96
CA THR A 183 -4.04 12.41 -1.43
C THR A 183 -3.43 11.58 -0.31
N ASP A 184 -2.90 10.42 -0.64
CA ASP A 184 -2.18 9.54 0.27
C ASP A 184 -0.76 9.34 -0.24
N ILE A 185 0.22 9.57 0.62
CA ILE A 185 1.64 9.47 0.27
C ILE A 185 2.34 8.66 1.35
N GLY A 186 3.10 7.66 0.95
CA GLY A 186 3.73 6.79 1.94
C GLY A 186 4.75 5.82 1.39
N LEU A 187 5.10 4.88 2.26
CA LEU A 187 6.01 3.78 2.00
C LEU A 187 5.31 2.45 2.26
N ASP A 188 5.59 1.48 1.42
CA ASP A 188 5.01 0.14 1.50
C ASP A 188 6.12 -0.90 1.68
N PRO A 189 6.43 -1.30 2.90
CA PRO A 189 7.17 -2.53 3.14
C PRO A 189 6.43 -3.73 2.56
N ARG A 190 7.10 -4.49 1.71
CA ARG A 190 6.51 -5.64 0.97
C ARG A 190 7.36 -6.88 1.18
N ILE A 191 6.69 -8.03 1.30
CA ILE A 191 7.32 -9.34 1.34
C ILE A 191 6.81 -10.15 0.15
N VAL A 192 7.72 -10.73 -0.62
CA VAL A 192 7.38 -11.65 -1.71
C VAL A 192 6.89 -12.95 -1.11
N VAL A 193 5.63 -13.31 -1.38
CA VAL A 193 4.99 -14.56 -0.95
C VAL A 193 4.80 -15.55 -2.09
N GLY A 194 4.89 -15.08 -3.34
CA GLY A 194 4.82 -15.90 -4.54
C GLY A 194 5.54 -15.24 -5.71
N GLY A 195 6.18 -16.04 -6.55
CA GLY A 195 6.85 -15.57 -7.77
C GLY A 195 6.72 -16.63 -8.85
N ARG A 196 6.22 -16.22 -10.02
CA ARG A 196 6.10 -17.08 -11.19
C ARG A 196 6.77 -16.42 -12.38
N ALA A 197 7.38 -17.24 -13.23
CA ALA A 197 7.93 -16.77 -14.50
C ALA A 197 7.38 -17.61 -15.65
N ASP A 198 7.06 -16.92 -16.74
CA ASP A 198 6.70 -17.51 -18.01
C ASP A 198 7.84 -17.22 -19.01
N ILE A 199 8.39 -18.27 -19.62
CA ILE A 199 9.45 -18.20 -20.64
C ILE A 199 8.91 -18.87 -21.89
N GLN A 200 8.54 -18.07 -22.90
CA GLN A 200 7.88 -18.59 -24.10
C GLN A 200 8.77 -19.53 -24.93
N SER A 201 10.04 -19.20 -25.08
CA SER A 201 11.00 -19.97 -25.85
C SER A 201 11.20 -21.40 -25.35
N LEU A 202 11.11 -21.56 -24.01
CA LEU A 202 11.27 -22.86 -23.34
C LEU A 202 9.91 -23.55 -23.09
N ASN A 203 8.80 -22.97 -23.55
CA ASN A 203 7.43 -23.42 -23.29
C ASN A 203 7.12 -23.61 -21.80
N ILE A 204 7.77 -22.80 -20.94
CA ILE A 204 7.56 -22.81 -19.50
C ILE A 204 6.47 -21.81 -19.16
N LYS A 205 5.45 -22.28 -18.44
CA LYS A 205 4.36 -21.44 -17.92
C LYS A 205 4.24 -21.61 -16.42
N GLY A 206 4.28 -20.50 -15.69
CA GLY A 206 4.08 -20.47 -14.24
C GLY A 206 5.18 -21.12 -13.44
N GLY A 207 6.41 -21.21 -13.97
CA GLY A 207 7.56 -21.75 -13.25
C GLY A 207 7.83 -20.95 -11.97
N ASN A 208 8.19 -21.63 -10.88
CA ASN A 208 8.43 -20.98 -9.59
C ASN A 208 9.76 -20.21 -9.59
N ALA A 209 9.68 -18.90 -9.71
CA ALA A 209 10.81 -17.97 -9.81
C ALA A 209 11.20 -17.34 -8.45
N LEU A 210 10.73 -17.87 -7.32
CA LEU A 210 11.09 -17.32 -6.00
C LEU A 210 12.60 -17.27 -5.70
N PRO A 211 13.44 -18.22 -6.19
CA PRO A 211 14.89 -18.11 -6.00
C PRO A 211 15.51 -16.86 -6.62
N GLU A 212 14.93 -16.38 -7.72
CA GLU A 212 15.40 -15.22 -8.49
C GLU A 212 14.93 -13.88 -7.91
N LEU A 213 14.08 -13.90 -6.88
CA LEU A 213 13.46 -12.69 -6.34
C LEU A 213 13.96 -12.37 -4.93
N ASN A 214 14.17 -11.09 -4.67
CA ASN A 214 14.43 -10.59 -3.35
C ASN A 214 13.18 -10.69 -2.48
N THR A 215 13.32 -11.33 -1.33
CA THR A 215 12.18 -11.60 -0.43
C THR A 215 11.55 -10.33 0.14
N PHE A 216 12.34 -9.29 0.36
CA PHE A 216 11.88 -8.02 0.91
C PHE A 216 12.04 -6.91 -0.11
N ASN A 217 11.02 -6.06 -0.21
CA ASN A 217 11.06 -4.85 -1.00
C ASN A 217 10.42 -3.69 -0.23
N LEU A 218 10.78 -2.48 -0.57
CA LEU A 218 10.18 -1.24 -0.09
C LEU A 218 9.74 -0.43 -1.30
N SER A 219 8.48 -0.01 -1.32
CA SER A 219 7.96 0.85 -2.37
C SER A 219 7.57 2.21 -1.81
N PHE A 220 7.62 3.22 -2.64
CA PHE A 220 6.98 4.51 -2.41
C PHE A 220 5.66 4.52 -3.16
N HIS A 221 4.60 5.02 -2.53
CA HIS A 221 3.33 5.24 -3.19
C HIS A 221 2.86 6.69 -3.09
N ILE A 222 2.13 7.10 -4.10
CA ILE A 222 1.30 8.29 -4.10
C ILE A 222 -0.03 7.97 -4.73
N MET A 223 -1.11 8.32 -4.05
CA MET A 223 -2.47 8.12 -4.51
C MET A 223 -3.26 9.42 -4.38
N ALA A 224 -4.08 9.71 -5.38
CA ALA A 224 -5.04 10.81 -5.32
C ALA A 224 -6.43 10.29 -5.70
N GLY A 225 -7.45 10.80 -5.03
CA GLY A 225 -8.80 10.32 -5.26
C GLY A 225 -9.88 11.15 -4.61
N MET A 226 -11.08 10.57 -4.58
CA MET A 226 -12.26 11.18 -4.01
C MET A 226 -13.01 10.17 -3.14
N GLU A 227 -13.53 10.64 -2.02
CA GLU A 227 -14.44 9.92 -1.16
C GLU A 227 -15.83 10.50 -1.30
N TYR A 228 -16.77 9.64 -1.67
CA TYR A 228 -18.18 9.99 -1.83
C TYR A 228 -19.00 9.38 -0.68
N PRO A 229 -19.74 10.15 0.12
CA PRO A 229 -20.51 9.61 1.23
C PRO A 229 -21.70 8.78 0.72
N LEU A 230 -21.76 7.54 1.15
CA LEU A 230 -22.89 6.63 0.90
C LEU A 230 -23.91 6.70 2.04
N SER A 231 -23.41 6.86 3.25
CA SER A 231 -24.18 6.96 4.49
C SER A 231 -23.42 7.85 5.46
N GLU A 232 -23.93 7.93 6.65
CA GLU A 232 -23.37 8.75 7.71
C GLU A 232 -21.89 8.41 8.03
N ASN A 233 -21.52 7.12 7.99
CA ASN A 233 -20.17 6.64 8.30
C ASN A 233 -19.47 5.95 7.12
N ASN A 234 -20.20 5.69 6.04
CA ASN A 234 -19.66 4.92 4.92
C ASN A 234 -19.35 5.82 3.74
N TYR A 235 -18.18 5.63 3.16
CA TYR A 235 -17.75 6.38 1.99
C TYR A 235 -17.34 5.41 0.88
N PHE A 236 -17.78 5.71 -0.32
CA PHE A 236 -17.25 5.10 -1.53
C PHE A 236 -15.97 5.83 -1.92
N VAL A 237 -14.92 5.08 -2.19
CA VAL A 237 -13.59 5.60 -2.48
C VAL A 237 -13.22 5.25 -3.90
N VAL A 238 -12.82 6.26 -4.67
CA VAL A 238 -12.19 6.06 -5.97
C VAL A 238 -10.89 6.85 -6.03
N GLY A 239 -9.88 6.29 -6.69
CA GLY A 239 -8.59 6.95 -6.77
C GLY A 239 -7.69 6.37 -7.85
N ILE A 240 -6.64 7.11 -8.15
CA ILE A 240 -5.54 6.69 -9.02
C ILE A 240 -4.27 6.71 -8.18
N GLY A 241 -3.53 5.62 -8.21
CA GLY A 241 -2.29 5.45 -7.47
C GLY A 241 -1.12 5.15 -8.39
N TYR A 242 0.05 5.62 -8.00
CA TYR A 242 1.33 5.27 -8.60
C TYR A 242 2.26 4.75 -7.52
N ASP A 243 2.88 3.62 -7.80
CA ASP A 243 3.87 2.98 -6.93
C ASP A 243 5.19 2.80 -7.66
N LYS A 244 6.28 2.89 -6.89
CA LYS A 244 7.63 2.60 -7.36
C LYS A 244 8.40 1.86 -6.29
N SER A 245 8.98 0.70 -6.61
CA SER A 245 9.91 0.02 -5.72
C SER A 245 11.22 0.82 -5.61
N LEU A 246 11.77 0.86 -4.41
CA LEU A 246 13.01 1.56 -4.09
C LEU A 246 14.22 0.61 -4.11
N PHE A 247 13.98 -0.69 -3.92
CA PHE A 247 15.00 -1.72 -3.90
C PHE A 247 14.90 -2.60 -5.14
N ASP A 248 15.98 -3.28 -5.44
CA ASP A 248 16.06 -4.29 -6.48
C ASP A 248 15.10 -5.46 -6.16
N ILE A 249 14.35 -5.87 -7.18
CA ILE A 249 13.39 -6.97 -7.06
C ILE A 249 14.06 -8.29 -7.37
N THR A 250 15.06 -8.28 -8.23
CA THR A 250 15.81 -9.46 -8.67
C THR A 250 16.96 -9.74 -7.73
N ARG A 251 17.36 -10.99 -7.65
CA ARG A 251 18.54 -11.42 -6.91
C ARG A 251 19.66 -11.72 -7.88
N ASP A 252 20.78 -11.07 -7.69
CA ASP A 252 22.01 -11.38 -8.43
C ASP A 252 22.55 -12.74 -7.98
N ASN A 253 22.43 -13.74 -8.83
CA ASN A 253 23.05 -15.05 -8.64
C ASN A 253 24.36 -15.06 -9.43
N GLY A 254 25.47 -14.72 -8.82
CA GLY A 254 26.88 -14.81 -9.18
C GLY A 254 27.37 -14.78 -10.64
N ASP A 255 26.62 -15.31 -11.58
CA ASP A 255 26.91 -15.37 -13.01
C ASP A 255 25.97 -14.48 -13.86
N GLN A 256 25.13 -13.68 -13.23
CA GLN A 256 24.23 -12.74 -13.90
C GLN A 256 24.80 -11.32 -13.88
N PRO A 257 24.54 -10.51 -14.91
CA PRO A 257 24.92 -9.10 -14.87
C PRO A 257 24.24 -8.43 -13.68
N SER A 258 25.02 -7.67 -12.91
CA SER A 258 24.52 -6.88 -11.77
C SER A 258 23.62 -5.76 -12.27
N ASN A 259 22.32 -6.02 -12.32
CA ASN A 259 21.31 -5.10 -12.82
C ASN A 259 20.33 -4.75 -11.72
N VAL A 260 20.05 -3.46 -11.51
CA VAL A 260 18.99 -3.03 -10.61
C VAL A 260 17.66 -3.00 -11.36
N VAL A 261 16.76 -3.91 -10.99
CA VAL A 261 15.41 -3.99 -11.56
C VAL A 261 14.41 -3.45 -10.54
N THR A 262 13.78 -2.34 -10.87
CA THR A 262 12.72 -1.73 -10.05
C THR A 262 11.36 -1.94 -10.68
N GLN A 263 10.32 -2.12 -9.87
CA GLN A 263 8.95 -2.24 -10.31
C GLN A 263 8.22 -0.90 -10.17
N LYS A 264 7.41 -0.60 -11.17
CA LYS A 264 6.49 0.54 -11.17
C LYS A 264 5.10 0.03 -11.44
N SER A 265 4.09 0.67 -10.85
CA SER A 265 2.69 0.35 -11.15
C SER A 265 1.82 1.59 -11.14
N LEU A 266 0.75 1.52 -11.94
CA LEU A 266 -0.35 2.46 -11.95
C LEU A 266 -1.61 1.68 -11.57
N SER A 267 -2.31 2.13 -10.53
CA SER A 267 -3.49 1.47 -9.99
C SER A 267 -4.71 2.38 -10.02
N PHE A 268 -5.89 1.75 -10.08
CA PHE A 268 -7.17 2.43 -9.97
C PHE A 268 -7.93 1.87 -8.77
N ARG A 269 -8.03 2.66 -7.68
CA ARG A 269 -8.68 2.25 -6.43
C ARG A 269 -10.19 2.32 -6.53
N ILE A 270 -10.85 1.24 -6.10
CA ILE A 270 -12.27 1.17 -5.81
C ILE A 270 -12.41 0.59 -4.41
N GLY A 271 -13.08 1.30 -3.51
CA GLY A 271 -13.20 0.85 -2.13
C GLY A 271 -14.40 1.42 -1.39
N ILE A 272 -14.57 0.91 -0.18
CA ILE A 272 -15.56 1.40 0.79
C ILE A 272 -14.85 1.54 2.14
N THR A 273 -15.08 2.68 2.79
CA THR A 273 -14.64 2.93 4.17
C THR A 273 -15.84 3.09 5.10
N PHE A 274 -15.70 2.63 6.34
CA PHE A 274 -16.74 2.59 7.38
C PHE A 274 -16.17 2.81 8.77
#